data_47f17ff74004d54d5cce9418e5e488db
#
_entry.id   47f17ff74004d54d5cce9418e5e488db
#
_cell.length_a   1.000
_cell.length_b   1.000
_cell.length_c   1.000
_cell.angle_alpha   90.00
_cell.angle_beta   90.00
_cell.angle_gamma   90.00
#
_symmetry.space_group_name_H-M   'P 1'
#
loop_
_entity.id
_entity.type
_entity.pdbx_description
1 polymer ?
#
loop_
_entity_poly.entity_id
_entity_poly.type
_entity_poly.pdbx_seq_one_letter_code
_entity_poly.pdbx_strand_id
1 'polypeptide(L)'
;VMGRESTQKKTADALMEQLPGQELAVTREVRRLYLAEYARRWQDFLESIHSINSAGEEGSSGLAYDLQVLRTLASPDSPLMRLGKAVVEQTTLVPPLDAQAKQKALAQRAQDRLSGNAAKAAQTAKLFQDIHPEERLEKTLVDDRFAALREVVSGHGDNAGQSGGATQLNSLLTMLNEYYTQLTIADSALAASTLPGRISAADKLQLEAAKLPAPLKNILLDLTQQGTRKINAGTG
;
A
#
# COMPACT_ATOMS: atom_id res chain seq x y z
N VAL A 1 -43.89 -51.82 -13.03
CA VAL A 1 -43.22 -50.80 -13.87
C VAL A 1 -43.21 -49.42 -13.22
N MET A 2 -44.01 -49.17 -12.15
CA MET A 2 -44.18 -47.86 -11.51
C MET A 2 -43.09 -47.43 -10.50
N GLY A 3 -42.05 -48.23 -10.25
CA GLY A 3 -41.06 -47.90 -9.22
C GLY A 3 -39.78 -47.17 -9.73
N ARG A 4 -39.54 -47.14 -11.04
CA ARG A 4 -38.32 -46.52 -11.61
C ARG A 4 -38.43 -45.00 -11.86
N GLU A 5 -39.64 -44.50 -12.20
CA GLU A 5 -39.85 -43.06 -12.46
C GLU A 5 -39.78 -42.22 -11.18
N SER A 6 -40.24 -42.75 -10.04
CA SER A 6 -40.21 -42.02 -8.76
C SER A 6 -38.77 -41.89 -8.21
N THR A 7 -37.90 -42.83 -8.52
CA THR A 7 -36.47 -42.79 -8.08
C THR A 7 -35.65 -41.83 -8.93
N GLN A 8 -35.90 -41.80 -10.25
CA GLN A 8 -35.23 -40.85 -11.16
C GLN A 8 -35.64 -39.38 -10.88
N LYS A 9 -36.91 -39.14 -10.54
CA LYS A 9 -37.40 -37.81 -10.19
C LYS A 9 -36.79 -37.33 -8.87
N LYS A 10 -36.69 -38.18 -7.85
CA LYS A 10 -36.02 -37.86 -6.57
C LYS A 10 -34.54 -37.59 -6.71
N THR A 11 -33.83 -38.32 -7.58
CA THR A 11 -32.42 -38.07 -7.85
C THR A 11 -32.19 -36.77 -8.67
N ALA A 12 -33.07 -36.46 -9.62
CA ALA A 12 -33.05 -35.21 -10.36
C ALA A 12 -33.35 -33.99 -9.47
N ASP A 13 -34.35 -34.08 -8.60
CA ASP A 13 -34.67 -33.02 -7.65
C ASP A 13 -33.55 -32.79 -6.62
N ALA A 14 -32.92 -33.87 -6.11
CA ALA A 14 -31.76 -33.78 -5.22
C ALA A 14 -30.51 -33.21 -5.91
N LEU A 15 -30.35 -33.49 -7.21
CA LEU A 15 -29.26 -32.88 -8.00
C LEU A 15 -29.52 -31.38 -8.25
N MET A 16 -30.76 -31.01 -8.55
CA MET A 16 -31.12 -29.60 -8.74
C MET A 16 -31.04 -28.79 -7.44
N GLU A 17 -31.29 -29.39 -6.29
CA GLU A 17 -31.17 -28.74 -4.98
C GLU A 17 -29.70 -28.53 -4.58
N GLN A 18 -28.76 -29.32 -5.12
CA GLN A 18 -27.31 -29.16 -4.91
C GLN A 18 -26.62 -28.20 -5.90
N LEU A 19 -27.22 -27.96 -7.07
CA LEU A 19 -26.67 -27.09 -8.11
C LEU A 19 -26.38 -25.64 -7.63
N PRO A 20 -27.32 -24.95 -6.94
CA PRO A 20 -27.03 -23.59 -6.48
C PRO A 20 -25.88 -23.53 -5.46
N GLY A 21 -25.71 -24.56 -4.63
CA GLY A 21 -24.60 -24.63 -3.68
C GLY A 21 -23.24 -24.87 -4.35
N GLN A 22 -23.17 -25.68 -5.40
CA GLN A 22 -21.94 -25.91 -6.18
C GLN A 22 -21.57 -24.70 -7.03
N GLU A 23 -22.54 -24.05 -7.67
CA GLU A 23 -22.34 -22.83 -8.44
C GLU A 23 -21.79 -21.69 -7.58
N LEU A 24 -22.33 -21.52 -6.37
CA LEU A 24 -21.81 -20.56 -5.38
C LEU A 24 -20.38 -20.90 -4.91
N ALA A 25 -20.06 -22.19 -4.77
CA ALA A 25 -18.72 -22.63 -4.39
C ALA A 25 -17.68 -22.35 -5.50
N VAL A 26 -18.04 -22.66 -6.76
CA VAL A 26 -17.19 -22.37 -7.93
C VAL A 26 -17.00 -20.85 -8.08
N THR A 27 -18.05 -20.07 -8.00
CA THR A 27 -17.97 -18.60 -8.10
C THR A 27 -17.06 -18.01 -7.02
N ARG A 28 -17.17 -18.50 -5.79
CA ARG A 28 -16.28 -18.06 -4.68
C ARG A 28 -14.82 -18.44 -4.94
N GLU A 29 -14.55 -19.63 -5.45
CA GLU A 29 -13.19 -20.06 -5.75
C GLU A 29 -12.58 -19.26 -6.92
N VAL A 30 -13.33 -19.01 -7.97
CA VAL A 30 -12.91 -18.12 -9.08
C VAL A 30 -12.58 -16.73 -8.56
N ARG A 31 -13.44 -16.16 -7.71
CA ARG A 31 -13.20 -14.84 -7.10
C ARG A 31 -11.95 -14.84 -6.23
N ARG A 32 -11.75 -15.89 -5.43
CA ARG A 32 -10.54 -16.06 -4.60
C ARG A 32 -9.28 -16.08 -5.47
N LEU A 33 -9.26 -16.86 -6.53
CA LEU A 33 -8.13 -16.94 -7.46
C LEU A 33 -7.87 -15.61 -8.16
N TYR A 34 -8.93 -14.94 -8.60
CA TYR A 34 -8.82 -13.60 -9.21
C TYR A 34 -8.22 -12.58 -8.25
N LEU A 35 -8.71 -12.49 -7.01
CA LEU A 35 -8.18 -11.55 -6.02
C LEU A 35 -6.74 -11.85 -5.62
N ALA A 36 -6.38 -13.11 -5.51
CA ALA A 36 -5.00 -13.53 -5.25
C ALA A 36 -4.06 -13.12 -6.38
N GLU A 37 -4.48 -13.35 -7.65
CA GLU A 37 -3.71 -12.93 -8.82
C GLU A 37 -3.65 -11.41 -8.95
N TYR A 38 -4.74 -10.70 -8.66
CA TYR A 38 -4.80 -9.24 -8.62
C TYR A 38 -3.77 -8.66 -7.65
N ALA A 39 -3.77 -9.15 -6.40
CA ALA A 39 -2.81 -8.72 -5.39
C ALA A 39 -1.36 -9.05 -5.77
N ARG A 40 -1.13 -10.24 -6.35
CA ARG A 40 0.20 -10.64 -6.84
C ARG A 40 0.70 -9.71 -7.93
N ARG A 41 -0.12 -9.39 -8.94
CA ARG A 41 0.25 -8.48 -10.03
C ARG A 41 0.57 -7.07 -9.54
N TRP A 42 -0.21 -6.56 -8.60
CA TRP A 42 0.09 -5.28 -7.97
C TRP A 42 1.43 -5.32 -7.22
N GLN A 43 1.70 -6.39 -6.48
CA GLN A 43 2.96 -6.55 -5.77
C GLN A 43 4.14 -6.61 -6.75
N ASP A 44 4.06 -7.47 -7.77
CA ASP A 44 5.11 -7.60 -8.79
C ASP A 44 5.36 -6.25 -9.50
N PHE A 45 4.30 -5.52 -9.83
CA PHE A 45 4.40 -4.18 -10.41
C PHE A 45 5.13 -3.21 -9.48
N LEU A 46 4.73 -3.13 -8.21
CA LEU A 46 5.36 -2.22 -7.25
C LEU A 46 6.82 -2.59 -6.96
N GLU A 47 7.15 -3.88 -6.92
CA GLU A 47 8.51 -4.37 -6.75
C GLU A 47 9.39 -4.08 -7.98
N SER A 48 8.80 -3.99 -9.18
CA SER A 48 9.51 -3.67 -10.41
C SER A 48 9.85 -2.19 -10.56
N ILE A 49 9.30 -1.31 -9.72
CA ILE A 49 9.57 0.12 -9.80
C ILE A 49 10.90 0.42 -9.11
N HIS A 50 11.86 0.85 -9.90
CA HIS A 50 13.19 1.24 -9.48
C HIS A 50 13.55 2.62 -10.03
N SER A 51 14.52 3.26 -9.42
CA SER A 51 15.14 4.46 -9.97
C SER A 51 15.96 4.09 -11.23
N ILE A 52 15.82 4.86 -12.30
CA ILE A 52 16.59 4.66 -13.51
C ILE A 52 18.02 5.10 -13.25
N ASN A 53 18.97 4.20 -13.49
CA ASN A 53 20.40 4.52 -13.42
C ASN A 53 20.80 5.34 -14.62
N SER A 54 21.36 6.53 -14.41
CA SER A 54 22.02 7.32 -15.45
C SER A 54 23.41 6.78 -15.82
N ALA A 55 23.62 5.48 -15.79
CA ALA A 55 24.91 4.82 -15.98
C ALA A 55 25.47 4.90 -17.41
N GLY A 56 24.97 5.79 -18.28
CA GLY A 56 25.30 5.83 -19.70
C GLY A 56 25.74 7.17 -20.27
N GLU A 57 25.74 8.25 -19.50
CA GLU A 57 26.25 9.54 -20.01
C GLU A 57 27.68 9.80 -19.51
N GLU A 58 28.65 9.22 -20.23
CA GLU A 58 30.04 9.61 -20.15
C GLU A 58 30.15 11.08 -20.58
N GLY A 59 30.36 11.98 -19.61
CA GLY A 59 30.75 13.37 -19.91
C GLY A 59 30.05 14.49 -19.16
N SER A 60 28.95 14.27 -18.48
CA SER A 60 28.44 15.21 -17.49
C SER A 60 28.62 14.62 -16.10
N SER A 61 28.95 15.43 -15.10
CA SER A 61 28.99 14.99 -13.72
C SER A 61 27.65 14.28 -13.46
N GLY A 62 27.67 12.95 -13.28
CA GLY A 62 26.48 12.11 -13.22
C GLY A 62 25.45 12.52 -12.15
N LEU A 63 25.75 13.54 -11.36
CA LEU A 63 24.93 14.15 -10.33
C LEU A 63 23.82 15.07 -10.90
N ALA A 64 24.03 15.70 -12.07
CA ALA A 64 23.03 16.62 -12.62
C ALA A 64 21.66 15.92 -12.87
N TYR A 65 21.70 14.71 -13.38
CA TYR A 65 20.47 13.90 -13.58
C TYR A 65 19.83 13.53 -12.23
N ASP A 66 20.63 13.08 -11.26
CA ASP A 66 20.12 12.68 -9.93
C ASP A 66 19.50 13.88 -9.20
N LEU A 67 20.11 15.07 -9.32
CA LEU A 67 19.57 16.32 -8.79
C LEU A 67 18.22 16.68 -9.44
N GLN A 68 18.09 16.49 -10.76
CA GLN A 68 16.83 16.74 -11.45
C GLN A 68 15.75 15.76 -11.00
N VAL A 69 16.06 14.47 -10.86
CA VAL A 69 15.15 13.44 -10.35
C VAL A 69 14.74 13.77 -8.92
N LEU A 70 15.71 14.04 -8.03
CA LEU A 70 15.43 14.39 -6.64
C LEU A 70 14.56 15.63 -6.51
N ARG A 71 14.83 16.68 -7.30
CA ARG A 71 14.00 17.90 -7.33
C ARG A 71 12.56 17.58 -7.68
N THR A 72 12.34 16.70 -8.66
CA THR A 72 10.99 16.28 -9.07
C THR A 72 10.30 15.46 -7.99
N LEU A 73 11.04 14.51 -7.37
CA LEU A 73 10.50 13.65 -6.31
C LEU A 73 10.23 14.39 -5.00
N ALA A 74 11.03 15.40 -4.67
CA ALA A 74 10.87 16.23 -3.48
C ALA A 74 9.85 17.36 -3.64
N SER A 75 9.26 17.53 -4.83
CA SER A 75 8.27 18.58 -5.09
C SER A 75 6.97 18.35 -4.32
N PRO A 76 6.19 19.43 -4.02
CA PRO A 76 4.88 19.29 -3.39
C PRO A 76 3.89 18.42 -4.18
N ASP A 77 4.01 18.40 -5.52
CA ASP A 77 3.25 17.51 -6.43
C ASP A 77 4.11 16.31 -6.84
N SER A 78 4.74 15.69 -5.86
CA SER A 78 5.64 14.56 -6.07
C SER A 78 4.96 13.40 -6.80
N PRO A 79 5.62 12.82 -7.82
CA PRO A 79 5.18 11.57 -8.42
C PRO A 79 5.01 10.42 -7.41
N LEU A 80 5.80 10.42 -6.31
CA LEU A 80 5.65 9.44 -5.23
C LEU A 80 4.31 9.58 -4.50
N MET A 81 3.86 10.82 -4.27
CA MET A 81 2.55 11.09 -3.68
C MET A 81 1.42 10.61 -4.57
N ARG A 82 1.53 10.88 -5.87
CA ARG A 82 0.53 10.46 -6.87
C ARG A 82 0.49 8.95 -7.01
N LEU A 83 1.65 8.31 -7.09
CA LEU A 83 1.76 6.85 -7.12
C LEU A 83 1.16 6.23 -5.86
N GLY A 84 1.56 6.71 -4.67
CA GLY A 84 1.04 6.20 -3.41
C GLY A 84 -0.48 6.29 -3.31
N LYS A 85 -1.06 7.45 -3.64
CA LYS A 85 -2.52 7.65 -3.66
C LYS A 85 -3.21 6.71 -4.64
N ALA A 86 -2.71 6.60 -5.87
CA ALA A 86 -3.28 5.71 -6.88
C ALA A 86 -3.25 4.25 -6.44
N VAL A 87 -2.15 3.78 -5.85
CA VAL A 87 -2.06 2.41 -5.34
C VAL A 87 -3.03 2.18 -4.19
N VAL A 88 -3.11 3.11 -3.24
CA VAL A 88 -4.07 3.01 -2.12
C VAL A 88 -5.50 2.93 -2.64
N GLU A 89 -5.86 3.76 -3.61
CA GLU A 89 -7.20 3.75 -4.23
C GLU A 89 -7.51 2.40 -4.89
N GLN A 90 -6.56 1.84 -5.62
CA GLN A 90 -6.76 0.58 -6.35
C GLN A 90 -6.66 -0.66 -5.45
N THR A 91 -5.97 -0.59 -4.32
CA THR A 91 -5.77 -1.73 -3.40
C THR A 91 -6.61 -1.64 -2.12
N THR A 92 -7.56 -0.72 -2.05
CA THR A 92 -8.57 -0.63 -0.99
C THR A 92 -9.92 -1.00 -1.58
N LEU A 93 -10.23 -2.29 -1.57
CA LEU A 93 -11.45 -2.83 -2.18
C LEU A 93 -12.65 -2.77 -1.23
N VAL A 94 -12.39 -2.87 0.08
CA VAL A 94 -13.42 -2.74 1.12
C VAL A 94 -13.38 -1.31 1.64
N PRO A 95 -14.46 -0.53 1.46
CA PRO A 95 -14.52 0.82 2.00
C PRO A 95 -14.25 0.82 3.51
N PRO A 96 -13.43 1.75 4.04
CA PRO A 96 -13.27 1.87 5.48
C PRO A 96 -14.65 2.19 6.07
N LEU A 97 -15.05 1.41 7.08
CA LEU A 97 -16.27 1.72 7.84
C LEU A 97 -16.12 3.15 8.38
N ASP A 98 -17.08 4.00 8.05
CA ASP A 98 -17.12 5.38 8.53
C ASP A 98 -16.86 5.42 10.03
N ALA A 99 -15.98 6.32 10.49
CA ALA A 99 -15.65 6.48 11.90
C ALA A 99 -16.92 6.70 12.76
N GLN A 100 -17.93 7.39 12.20
CA GLN A 100 -19.25 7.57 12.82
C GLN A 100 -20.03 6.26 12.93
N ALA A 101 -19.96 5.38 11.92
CA ALA A 101 -20.60 4.07 11.97
C ALA A 101 -19.93 3.17 13.02
N LYS A 102 -18.57 3.22 13.12
CA LYS A 102 -17.84 2.52 14.17
C LYS A 102 -18.18 3.04 15.56
N GLN A 103 -18.24 4.36 15.76
CA GLN A 103 -18.60 4.96 17.05
C GLN A 103 -20.04 4.64 17.46
N LYS A 104 -21.00 4.73 16.54
CA LYS A 104 -22.39 4.33 16.78
C LYS A 104 -22.49 2.84 17.15
N ALA A 105 -21.76 1.99 16.46
CA ALA A 105 -21.70 0.56 16.74
C ALA A 105 -21.08 0.23 18.09
N LEU A 106 -19.99 0.92 18.47
CA LEU A 106 -19.34 0.77 19.79
C LEU A 106 -20.25 1.29 20.92
N ALA A 107 -20.88 2.46 20.72
CA ALA A 107 -21.82 3.03 21.70
C ALA A 107 -23.03 2.11 21.90
N GLN A 108 -23.58 1.56 20.84
CA GLN A 108 -24.70 0.62 20.88
C GLN A 108 -24.32 -0.70 21.57
N ARG A 109 -23.11 -1.23 21.33
CA ARG A 109 -22.56 -2.39 22.06
C ARG A 109 -22.38 -2.14 23.55
N ALA A 110 -21.90 -0.95 23.92
CA ALA A 110 -21.76 -0.57 25.31
C ALA A 110 -23.13 -0.48 26.00
N GLN A 111 -24.13 0.07 25.33
CA GLN A 111 -25.48 0.24 25.82
C GLN A 111 -26.22 -1.11 25.92
N ASP A 112 -26.06 -2.01 24.97
CA ASP A 112 -26.63 -3.37 24.98
C ASP A 112 -26.00 -4.24 26.07
N ARG A 113 -24.71 -4.05 26.39
CA ARG A 113 -24.04 -4.70 27.54
C ARG A 113 -24.57 -4.20 28.89
N LEU A 114 -24.80 -2.89 29.02
CA LEU A 114 -25.32 -2.27 30.23
C LEU A 114 -26.79 -2.62 30.49
N SER A 115 -27.57 -2.86 29.41
CA SER A 115 -29.00 -3.21 29.52
C SER A 115 -29.26 -4.71 29.72
N GLY A 116 -28.22 -5.54 29.86
CA GLY A 116 -28.36 -6.97 30.14
C GLY A 116 -28.92 -7.82 28.97
N ASN A 117 -29.07 -7.23 27.79
CA ASN A 117 -29.59 -7.89 26.59
C ASN A 117 -28.48 -8.61 25.81
N ALA A 118 -27.95 -9.70 26.39
CA ALA A 118 -26.91 -10.52 25.77
C ALA A 118 -27.32 -11.08 24.38
N ALA A 119 -28.62 -11.31 24.17
CA ALA A 119 -29.15 -11.77 22.89
C ALA A 119 -29.06 -10.70 21.78
N LYS A 120 -29.33 -9.42 22.10
CA LYS A 120 -29.19 -8.30 21.15
C LYS A 120 -27.72 -7.98 20.89
N ALA A 121 -26.86 -8.06 21.90
CA ALA A 121 -25.42 -7.90 21.74
C ALA A 121 -24.81 -9.00 20.83
N ALA A 122 -25.30 -10.24 20.93
CA ALA A 122 -24.92 -11.33 20.06
C ALA A 122 -25.45 -11.14 18.61
N GLN A 123 -26.64 -10.56 18.46
CA GLN A 123 -27.25 -10.29 17.15
C GLN A 123 -26.55 -9.11 16.43
N THR A 124 -26.20 -8.05 17.16
CA THR A 124 -25.34 -6.96 16.64
C THR A 124 -23.93 -7.44 16.37
N ALA A 125 -23.36 -8.33 17.18
CA ALA A 125 -22.07 -8.95 16.88
C ALA A 125 -22.12 -9.81 15.59
N LYS A 126 -23.23 -10.51 15.34
CA LYS A 126 -23.46 -11.22 14.08
C LYS A 126 -23.59 -10.27 12.89
N LEU A 127 -24.28 -9.14 13.00
CA LEU A 127 -24.37 -8.12 11.95
C LEU A 127 -23.02 -7.51 11.59
N PHE A 128 -22.07 -7.45 12.54
CA PHE A 128 -20.68 -7.05 12.28
C PHE A 128 -19.78 -8.23 11.88
N GLN A 129 -20.16 -9.47 12.14
CA GLN A 129 -19.54 -10.66 11.57
C GLN A 129 -20.04 -10.96 10.14
N ASP A 130 -21.20 -10.47 9.77
CA ASP A 130 -21.76 -10.46 8.41
C ASP A 130 -21.26 -9.25 7.58
N ILE A 131 -20.00 -8.88 7.72
CA ILE A 131 -19.25 -8.41 6.54
C ILE A 131 -19.41 -9.55 5.56
N HIS A 132 -20.08 -9.27 4.44
CA HIS A 132 -20.38 -10.28 3.42
C HIS A 132 -19.14 -11.17 3.23
N PRO A 133 -19.27 -12.51 3.20
CA PRO A 133 -18.10 -13.39 3.08
C PRO A 133 -17.22 -13.04 1.88
N GLU A 134 -17.75 -12.30 0.93
CA GLU A 134 -17.09 -11.72 -0.22
C GLU A 134 -16.15 -10.58 0.16
N GLU A 135 -16.58 -9.64 0.98
CA GLU A 135 -15.75 -8.52 1.49
C GLU A 135 -14.59 -9.02 2.38
N ARG A 136 -14.76 -10.20 3.02
CA ARG A 136 -13.66 -10.83 3.78
C ARG A 136 -12.54 -11.31 2.87
N LEU A 137 -12.88 -11.84 1.68
CA LEU A 137 -11.87 -12.26 0.71
C LEU A 137 -11.09 -11.05 0.19
N GLU A 138 -11.78 -9.99 -0.20
CA GLU A 138 -11.17 -8.73 -0.66
C GLU A 138 -10.25 -8.15 0.40
N LYS A 139 -10.76 -8.04 1.63
CA LYS A 139 -10.00 -7.53 2.74
C LYS A 139 -8.74 -8.37 2.99
N THR A 140 -8.87 -9.69 3.12
CA THR A 140 -7.76 -10.58 3.50
C THR A 140 -6.74 -10.73 2.37
N LEU A 141 -7.19 -10.85 1.11
CA LEU A 141 -6.31 -11.12 -0.02
C LEU A 141 -5.68 -9.86 -0.62
N VAL A 142 -6.36 -8.71 -0.51
CA VAL A 142 -5.89 -7.46 -1.12
C VAL A 142 -5.61 -6.41 -0.06
N ASP A 143 -6.61 -5.93 0.67
CA ASP A 143 -6.48 -4.78 1.56
C ASP A 143 -5.41 -4.97 2.65
N ASP A 144 -5.39 -6.12 3.31
CA ASP A 144 -4.43 -6.41 4.38
C ASP A 144 -3.00 -6.52 3.83
N ARG A 145 -2.84 -6.96 2.57
CA ARG A 145 -1.53 -7.09 1.91
C ARG A 145 -0.87 -5.74 1.64
N PHE A 146 -1.68 -4.72 1.34
CA PHE A 146 -1.20 -3.35 1.06
C PHE A 146 -1.42 -2.39 2.25
N ALA A 147 -1.76 -2.92 3.43
CA ALA A 147 -2.01 -2.12 4.62
C ALA A 147 -0.82 -1.24 5.01
N ALA A 148 0.41 -1.77 4.95
CA ALA A 148 1.62 -1.01 5.26
C ALA A 148 1.82 0.19 4.32
N LEU A 149 1.55 0.03 3.02
CA LEU A 149 1.65 1.13 2.07
C LEU A 149 0.56 2.18 2.30
N ARG A 150 -0.66 1.73 2.60
CA ARG A 150 -1.78 2.62 2.96
C ARG A 150 -1.46 3.45 4.19
N GLU A 151 -0.84 2.84 5.21
CA GLU A 151 -0.43 3.52 6.43
C GLU A 151 0.60 4.62 6.16
N VAL A 152 1.60 4.37 5.33
CA VAL A 152 2.61 5.35 4.92
C VAL A 152 1.99 6.53 4.17
N VAL A 153 1.03 6.26 3.27
CA VAL A 153 0.41 7.27 2.39
C VAL A 153 -0.68 8.06 3.09
N SER A 154 -1.55 7.39 3.84
CA SER A 154 -2.76 7.99 4.43
C SER A 154 -2.61 8.28 5.93
N GLY A 155 -1.55 7.77 6.59
CA GLY A 155 -1.35 7.88 8.03
C GLY A 155 -2.10 6.83 8.84
N HIS A 156 -1.82 6.80 10.12
CA HIS A 156 -2.39 5.84 11.07
C HIS A 156 -3.83 6.19 11.42
N GLY A 157 -4.74 5.25 11.27
CA GLY A 157 -6.02 5.18 11.98
C GLY A 157 -7.10 6.17 11.58
N ASP A 158 -8.07 6.29 12.44
CA ASP A 158 -9.38 6.93 12.31
C ASP A 158 -9.38 8.44 11.95
N ASN A 159 -8.22 9.08 11.79
CA ASN A 159 -8.05 10.50 11.45
C ASN A 159 -7.59 10.74 10.01
N ALA A 160 -7.58 9.74 9.16
CA ALA A 160 -7.12 9.83 7.76
C ALA A 160 -7.89 10.85 6.88
N GLY A 161 -8.94 11.46 7.39
CA GLY A 161 -9.79 12.41 6.66
C GLY A 161 -9.85 13.84 7.21
N GLN A 162 -9.29 14.13 8.39
CA GLN A 162 -9.59 15.41 9.06
C GLN A 162 -8.42 16.33 9.40
N SER A 163 -7.19 15.94 9.15
CA SER A 163 -6.06 16.82 9.48
C SER A 163 -5.02 16.75 8.39
N GLY A 164 -4.57 17.90 7.93
CA GLY A 164 -3.29 18.08 7.25
C GLY A 164 -2.10 17.66 8.13
N GLY A 165 -2.26 16.58 8.91
CA GLY A 165 -1.25 15.95 9.73
C GLY A 165 -0.17 15.37 8.83
N ALA A 166 1.09 15.56 9.22
CA ALA A 166 2.24 15.05 8.51
C ALA A 166 2.14 13.52 8.41
N THR A 167 1.74 13.04 7.22
CA THR A 167 1.82 11.61 6.92
C THR A 167 3.29 11.20 6.87
N GLN A 168 3.59 9.93 7.08
CA GLN A 168 4.95 9.44 6.96
C GLN A 168 5.53 9.79 5.57
N LEU A 169 4.71 9.78 4.54
CA LEU A 169 5.11 10.18 3.19
C LEU A 169 5.51 11.66 3.12
N ASN A 170 4.83 12.58 3.80
CA ASN A 170 5.24 13.98 3.86
C ASN A 170 6.60 14.15 4.58
N SER A 171 6.83 13.39 5.64
CA SER A 171 8.13 13.39 6.33
C SER A 171 9.25 12.91 5.42
N LEU A 172 8.99 11.89 4.58
CA LEU A 172 9.92 11.40 3.58
C LEU A 172 10.24 12.45 2.50
N LEU A 173 9.23 13.20 2.05
CA LEU A 173 9.45 14.31 1.09
C LEU A 173 10.34 15.40 1.69
N THR A 174 10.18 15.70 2.98
CA THR A 174 11.05 16.64 3.69
C THR A 174 12.51 16.12 3.74
N MET A 175 12.70 14.84 4.05
CA MET A 175 14.04 14.22 4.05
C MET A 175 14.66 14.17 2.64
N LEU A 176 13.84 13.91 1.60
CA LEU A 176 14.29 13.99 0.21
C LEU A 176 14.78 15.38 -0.16
N ASN A 177 14.07 16.42 0.28
CA ASN A 177 14.46 17.80 0.04
C ASN A 177 15.75 18.18 0.80
N GLU A 178 15.93 17.68 2.03
CA GLU A 178 17.19 17.82 2.77
C GLU A 178 18.35 17.13 2.01
N TYR A 179 18.12 15.92 1.52
CA TYR A 179 19.10 15.18 0.73
C TYR A 179 19.45 15.90 -0.58
N TYR A 180 18.44 16.39 -1.31
CA TYR A 180 18.64 17.21 -2.51
C TYR A 180 19.54 18.42 -2.24
N THR A 181 19.28 19.14 -1.15
CA THR A 181 20.06 20.32 -0.78
C THR A 181 21.52 19.97 -0.48
N GLN A 182 21.77 18.92 0.30
CA GLN A 182 23.13 18.48 0.62
C GLN A 182 23.87 17.95 -0.63
N LEU A 183 23.16 17.25 -1.52
CA LEU A 183 23.73 16.75 -2.77
C LEU A 183 24.09 17.91 -3.72
N THR A 184 23.29 18.97 -3.77
CA THR A 184 23.57 20.19 -4.55
C THR A 184 24.83 20.90 -4.03
N ILE A 185 25.02 20.97 -2.72
CA ILE A 185 26.23 21.53 -2.11
C ILE A 185 27.44 20.69 -2.46
N ALA A 186 27.30 19.35 -2.42
CA ALA A 186 28.40 18.45 -2.77
C ALA A 186 28.77 18.55 -4.26
N ASP A 187 27.80 18.66 -5.16
CA ASP A 187 28.04 18.89 -6.59
C ASP A 187 28.80 20.21 -6.85
N SER A 188 28.39 21.27 -6.15
CA SER A 188 29.06 22.57 -6.23
C SER A 188 30.51 22.50 -5.70
N ALA A 189 30.77 21.73 -4.65
CA ALA A 189 32.13 21.52 -4.12
C ALA A 189 32.99 20.75 -5.12
N LEU A 190 32.47 19.70 -5.74
CA LEU A 190 33.18 18.96 -6.79
C LEU A 190 33.47 19.84 -8.00
N ALA A 191 32.55 20.67 -8.44
CA ALA A 191 32.76 21.62 -9.54
C ALA A 191 33.86 22.66 -9.20
N ALA A 192 33.98 23.02 -7.93
CA ALA A 192 35.06 23.90 -7.43
C ALA A 192 36.39 23.14 -7.11
N SER A 193 36.48 21.85 -7.43
CA SER A 193 37.61 20.97 -7.10
C SER A 193 37.92 20.95 -5.59
N THR A 194 36.89 21.06 -4.75
CA THR A 194 37.04 20.95 -3.30
C THR A 194 36.37 19.66 -2.81
N LEU A 195 36.86 19.13 -1.68
CA LEU A 195 36.29 17.91 -1.11
C LEU A 195 34.85 18.19 -0.57
N PRO A 196 33.85 17.47 -1.04
CA PRO A 196 32.51 17.62 -0.50
C PRO A 196 32.41 17.12 0.96
N GLY A 197 31.59 17.78 1.75
CA GLY A 197 31.27 17.35 3.09
C GLY A 197 30.47 16.04 3.11
N ARG A 198 30.40 15.40 4.29
CA ARG A 198 29.59 14.21 4.48
C ARG A 198 28.09 14.54 4.29
N ILE A 199 27.39 13.70 3.53
CA ILE A 199 25.96 13.82 3.29
C ILE A 199 25.17 13.02 4.34
N SER A 200 24.95 13.63 5.50
CA SER A 200 24.22 12.97 6.60
C SER A 200 22.76 12.69 6.28
N ALA A 201 22.16 13.45 5.36
CA ALA A 201 20.78 13.22 4.92
C ALA A 201 20.63 11.91 4.15
N ALA A 202 21.67 11.44 3.45
CA ALA A 202 21.66 10.13 2.79
C ALA A 202 21.52 9.00 3.82
N ASP A 203 22.32 9.05 4.90
CA ASP A 203 22.29 8.03 5.96
C ASP A 203 20.90 7.97 6.64
N LYS A 204 20.33 9.14 6.96
CA LYS A 204 18.98 9.24 7.54
C LYS A 204 17.92 8.67 6.59
N LEU A 205 17.97 9.06 5.32
CA LEU A 205 16.99 8.63 4.32
C LEU A 205 17.07 7.12 4.08
N GLN A 206 18.29 6.53 4.04
CA GLN A 206 18.47 5.07 3.94
C GLN A 206 17.88 4.33 5.13
N LEU A 207 18.09 4.85 6.34
CA LEU A 207 17.54 4.23 7.56
C LEU A 207 16.03 4.22 7.57
N GLU A 208 15.40 5.32 7.16
CA GLU A 208 13.93 5.39 7.08
C GLU A 208 13.40 4.58 5.88
N ALA A 209 14.08 4.62 4.73
CA ALA A 209 13.71 3.84 3.55
C ALA A 209 13.69 2.34 3.84
N ALA A 210 14.60 1.84 4.66
CA ALA A 210 14.66 0.41 5.01
C ALA A 210 13.38 -0.10 5.72
N LYS A 211 12.62 0.79 6.35
CA LYS A 211 11.37 0.48 7.08
C LYS A 211 10.14 0.51 6.17
N LEU A 212 10.28 0.99 4.95
CA LEU A 212 9.16 1.24 4.04
C LEU A 212 8.83 0.00 3.19
N PRO A 213 7.57 -0.14 2.77
CA PRO A 213 7.20 -1.12 1.76
C PRO A 213 7.69 -0.69 0.37
N ALA A 214 7.80 -1.66 -0.55
CA ALA A 214 7.96 -1.37 -1.97
C ALA A 214 6.73 -0.55 -2.49
N PRO A 215 6.90 0.34 -3.46
CA PRO A 215 8.13 0.67 -4.20
C PRO A 215 9.01 1.73 -3.51
N LEU A 216 8.50 2.40 -2.47
CA LEU A 216 9.17 3.53 -1.81
C LEU A 216 10.57 3.16 -1.31
N LYS A 217 10.69 1.98 -0.67
CA LYS A 217 11.98 1.45 -0.22
C LYS A 217 13.00 1.39 -1.35
N ASN A 218 12.64 0.73 -2.46
CA ASN A 218 13.56 0.49 -3.57
C ASN A 218 14.01 1.81 -4.19
N ILE A 219 13.08 2.71 -4.50
CA ILE A 219 13.36 4.02 -5.11
C ILE A 219 14.33 4.84 -4.22
N LEU A 220 14.06 4.92 -2.92
CA LEU A 220 14.87 5.75 -2.01
C LEU A 220 16.25 5.15 -1.75
N LEU A 221 16.36 3.83 -1.63
CA LEU A 221 17.65 3.17 -1.48
C LEU A 221 18.51 3.33 -2.75
N ASP A 222 17.92 3.13 -3.92
CA ASP A 222 18.61 3.31 -5.20
C ASP A 222 19.15 4.74 -5.34
N LEU A 223 18.32 5.76 -5.10
CA LEU A 223 18.70 7.16 -5.21
C LEU A 223 19.86 7.53 -4.25
N THR A 224 19.78 7.10 -3.00
CA THR A 224 20.81 7.42 -2.01
C THR A 224 22.12 6.70 -2.27
N GLN A 225 22.08 5.44 -2.72
CA GLN A 225 23.27 4.68 -3.07
C GLN A 225 23.96 5.23 -4.31
N GLN A 226 23.19 5.61 -5.33
CA GLN A 226 23.73 6.17 -6.56
C GLN A 226 24.41 7.51 -6.31
N GLY A 227 23.75 8.44 -5.62
CA GLY A 227 24.32 9.74 -5.30
C GLY A 227 25.63 9.62 -4.48
N THR A 228 25.66 8.73 -3.49
CA THR A 228 26.86 8.48 -2.68
C THR A 228 28.01 7.89 -3.53
N ARG A 229 27.71 6.93 -4.42
CA ARG A 229 28.74 6.36 -5.33
C ARG A 229 29.33 7.40 -6.25
N LYS A 230 28.51 8.27 -6.84
CA LYS A 230 28.96 9.31 -7.77
C LYS A 230 29.83 10.36 -7.10
N ILE A 231 29.49 10.76 -5.87
CA ILE A 231 30.31 11.68 -5.08
C ILE A 231 31.65 11.04 -4.79
N ASN A 232 31.69 9.79 -4.32
CA ASN A 232 32.93 9.08 -4.05
C ASN A 232 33.80 8.92 -5.31
N ALA A 233 33.18 8.68 -6.47
CA ALA A 233 33.89 8.61 -7.75
C ALA A 233 34.45 9.98 -8.20
N GLY A 234 33.78 11.08 -7.88
CA GLY A 234 34.25 12.44 -8.19
C GLY A 234 35.34 12.95 -7.26
N THR A 235 35.65 12.24 -6.16
CA THR A 235 36.69 12.61 -5.19
C THR A 235 38.02 11.83 -5.37
N GLY A 236 38.09 10.85 -6.26
CA GLY A 236 39.25 10.03 -6.58
C GLY A 236 39.93 10.47 -7.85
#